data_3ec002e7007580834388e39d0a0559f6
#
_entry.id   3ec002e7007580834388e39d0a0559f6
#
_cell.length_a   1.000
_cell.length_b   1.000
_cell.length_c   1.000
_cell.angle_alpha   90.00
_cell.angle_beta   90.00
_cell.angle_gamma   90.00
#
_symmetry.space_group_name_H-M   'P 1'
#
loop_
_entity.id
_entity.type
_entity.pdbx_description
1 polymer ?
#
loop_
_entity_poly.entity_id
_entity_poly.type
_entity_poly.pdbx_seq_one_letter_code
_entity_poly.pdbx_strand_id
1 'polypeptide(L)'
;WAVGSKRSASGNPLLLGNPHLGWYDLYLFFEANVTTPDRNFYGVTLVGMPTPAIGFNDHVGWSHTVNTQDGADVYKLTPQGSGYLLDGAEKAYTSHEEVLKVKLASGVRVDTLVVRESVHGPVFRDDSTGTYAVRVAGLDDPGAVEQWWKMGGATSMKEFEETVRQLHVPFFNVMAASGDGHT
;
A
#
# COMPACT_ATOMS: atom_id res chain seq x y z
N TRP A 1 13.94 -0.72 13.13
CA TRP A 1 14.89 0.00 13.99
C TRP A 1 16.01 0.55 13.14
N ALA A 2 16.36 1.82 13.29
CA ALA A 2 17.53 2.40 12.69
C ALA A 2 18.50 2.89 13.77
N VAL A 3 19.79 2.64 13.57
CA VAL A 3 20.86 3.05 14.48
C VAL A 3 21.88 3.85 13.68
N GLY A 4 22.02 5.13 14.01
CA GLY A 4 22.98 6.02 13.34
C GLY A 4 24.44 5.62 13.65
N SER A 5 25.33 5.98 12.75
CA SER A 5 26.76 5.65 12.77
C SER A 5 27.46 5.92 14.11
N LYS A 6 27.12 7.01 14.78
CA LYS A 6 27.70 7.42 16.06
C LYS A 6 27.37 6.47 17.23
N ARG A 7 26.33 5.64 17.08
CA ARG A 7 25.87 4.69 18.09
C ARG A 7 26.19 3.24 17.73
N SER A 8 26.73 3.01 16.56
CA SER A 8 27.14 1.68 16.09
C SER A 8 28.61 1.44 16.42
N ALA A 9 28.92 0.26 16.92
CA ALA A 9 30.30 -0.13 17.22
C ALA A 9 31.17 -0.24 15.96
N SER A 10 30.57 -0.51 14.79
CA SER A 10 31.28 -0.55 13.51
C SER A 10 31.51 0.83 12.89
N GLY A 11 30.87 1.88 13.42
CA GLY A 11 30.85 3.20 12.79
C GLY A 11 29.92 3.29 11.56
N ASN A 12 29.27 2.20 11.16
CA ASN A 12 28.30 2.16 10.08
C ASN A 12 26.87 2.26 10.63
N PRO A 13 25.93 2.86 9.93
CA PRO A 13 24.53 2.82 10.29
C PRO A 13 23.99 1.39 10.17
N LEU A 14 22.99 1.07 10.99
CA LEU A 14 22.34 -0.23 10.98
C LEU A 14 20.83 -0.05 10.80
N LEU A 15 20.23 -0.89 9.98
CA LEU A 15 18.79 -0.97 9.80
C LEU A 15 18.30 -2.39 10.04
N LEU A 16 17.33 -2.54 10.92
CA LEU A 16 16.55 -3.77 11.10
C LEU A 16 15.12 -3.52 10.62
N GLY A 17 14.71 -4.22 9.59
CA GLY A 17 13.34 -4.30 9.10
C GLY A 17 12.72 -5.65 9.46
N ASN A 18 11.48 -5.64 9.90
CA ASN A 18 10.69 -6.85 10.13
C ASN A 18 9.24 -6.58 9.73
N PRO A 19 8.85 -6.88 8.47
CA PRO A 19 7.47 -6.80 8.03
C PRO A 19 6.66 -7.88 8.74
N HIS A 20 5.89 -7.49 9.76
CA HIS A 20 5.23 -8.39 10.69
C HIS A 20 3.84 -8.80 10.19
N LEU A 21 3.80 -9.60 9.14
CA LEU A 21 2.59 -10.13 8.51
C LEU A 21 2.53 -11.67 8.59
N GLY A 22 1.34 -12.23 8.34
CA GLY A 22 1.16 -13.67 8.27
C GLY A 22 1.88 -14.28 7.06
N TRP A 23 2.21 -15.59 7.12
CA TRP A 23 2.88 -16.30 6.04
C TRP A 23 1.88 -17.06 5.17
N TYR A 24 0.79 -16.39 4.80
CA TYR A 24 -0.29 -16.98 4.01
C TYR A 24 -1.02 -15.92 3.19
N ASP A 25 -1.67 -16.35 2.13
CA ASP A 25 -2.52 -15.55 1.24
C ASP A 25 -1.83 -14.26 0.73
N LEU A 26 -2.53 -13.14 0.82
CA LEU A 26 -2.07 -11.82 0.36
C LEU A 26 -0.91 -11.24 1.19
N TYR A 27 -0.54 -11.88 2.30
CA TYR A 27 0.54 -11.43 3.17
C TYR A 27 1.89 -12.06 2.84
N LEU A 28 1.95 -12.93 1.82
CA LEU A 28 3.19 -13.54 1.39
C LEU A 28 4.12 -12.51 0.76
N PHE A 29 5.34 -12.48 1.27
CA PHE A 29 6.43 -11.71 0.68
C PHE A 29 7.24 -12.58 -0.28
N PHE A 30 7.81 -11.94 -1.29
CA PHE A 30 8.89 -12.49 -2.09
C PHE A 30 10.06 -11.54 -2.14
N GLU A 31 11.25 -12.07 -2.34
CA GLU A 31 12.49 -11.33 -2.49
C GLU A 31 12.76 -11.07 -3.97
N ALA A 32 13.29 -9.89 -4.27
CA ALA A 32 13.70 -9.51 -5.61
C ALA A 32 14.93 -8.62 -5.60
N ASN A 33 15.84 -8.88 -6.52
CA ASN A 33 16.85 -7.91 -6.92
C ASN A 33 16.43 -7.26 -8.24
N VAL A 34 16.33 -5.95 -8.23
CA VAL A 34 15.96 -5.16 -9.40
C VAL A 34 17.19 -4.44 -9.92
N THR A 35 17.62 -4.79 -11.14
CA THR A 35 18.77 -4.16 -11.80
C THR A 35 18.33 -3.55 -13.12
N THR A 36 18.58 -2.27 -13.28
CA THR A 36 18.41 -1.50 -14.53
C THR A 36 19.68 -0.71 -14.81
N PRO A 37 19.82 -0.07 -15.97
CA PRO A 37 21.02 0.73 -16.24
C PRO A 37 21.29 1.85 -15.24
N ASP A 38 20.27 2.35 -14.55
CA ASP A 38 20.32 3.52 -13.67
C ASP A 38 20.14 3.20 -12.18
N ARG A 39 19.83 1.95 -11.81
CA ARG A 39 19.64 1.55 -10.41
C ARG A 39 19.83 0.07 -10.17
N ASN A 40 20.23 -0.25 -8.96
CA ASN A 40 20.31 -1.61 -8.46
C ASN A 40 19.85 -1.61 -6.99
N PHE A 41 18.79 -2.32 -6.68
CA PHE A 41 18.30 -2.44 -5.31
C PHE A 41 17.69 -3.82 -5.05
N TYR A 42 17.84 -4.26 -3.83
CA TYR A 42 17.35 -5.54 -3.35
C TYR A 42 16.30 -5.32 -2.27
N GLY A 43 15.30 -6.17 -2.21
CA GLY A 43 14.32 -6.07 -1.15
C GLY A 43 13.22 -7.10 -1.23
N VAL A 44 12.17 -6.84 -0.47
CA VAL A 44 10.99 -7.70 -0.37
C VAL A 44 9.72 -6.89 -0.64
N THR A 45 8.73 -7.57 -1.18
CA THR A 45 7.40 -7.01 -1.39
C THR A 45 6.33 -8.10 -1.33
N LEU A 46 5.06 -7.68 -1.24
CA LEU A 46 3.93 -8.60 -1.30
C LEU A 46 3.77 -9.16 -2.71
N VAL A 47 3.33 -10.42 -2.82
CA VAL A 47 3.02 -11.06 -4.10
C VAL A 47 1.99 -10.20 -4.87
N GLY A 48 2.32 -9.89 -6.12
CA GLY A 48 1.52 -9.02 -6.99
C GLY A 48 2.02 -7.58 -7.09
N MET A 49 2.92 -7.13 -6.22
CA MET A 49 3.54 -5.81 -6.31
C MET A 49 4.77 -5.86 -7.22
N PRO A 50 4.93 -4.92 -8.18
CA PRO A 50 5.97 -5.00 -9.20
C PRO A 50 7.34 -4.47 -8.74
N THR A 51 7.46 -3.95 -7.52
CA THR A 51 8.71 -3.37 -6.99
C THR A 51 8.86 -3.67 -5.50
N PRO A 52 10.09 -3.87 -4.99
CA PRO A 52 10.33 -3.96 -3.55
C PRO A 52 9.78 -2.77 -2.77
N ALA A 53 8.94 -3.06 -1.79
CA ALA A 53 8.39 -2.06 -0.87
C ALA A 53 9.33 -1.79 0.31
N ILE A 54 10.10 -2.79 0.73
CA ILE A 54 11.11 -2.73 1.79
C ILE A 54 12.42 -3.22 1.18
N GLY A 55 13.51 -2.48 1.37
CA GLY A 55 14.74 -2.89 0.74
C GLY A 55 15.92 -1.96 1.00
N PHE A 56 16.94 -2.11 0.19
CA PHE A 56 18.14 -1.28 0.22
C PHE A 56 18.83 -1.26 -1.14
N ASN A 57 19.58 -0.22 -1.36
CA ASN A 57 20.58 -0.08 -2.42
C ASN A 57 21.96 0.23 -1.82
N ASP A 58 22.94 0.61 -2.62
CA ASP A 58 24.29 0.92 -2.14
C ASP A 58 24.36 2.14 -1.21
N HIS A 59 23.31 2.95 -1.13
CA HIS A 59 23.28 4.24 -0.43
C HIS A 59 22.31 4.28 0.75
N VAL A 60 21.11 3.74 0.59
CA VAL A 60 20.00 3.85 1.56
C VAL A 60 19.30 2.51 1.71
N GLY A 61 19.02 2.13 2.95
CA GLY A 61 18.09 1.05 3.28
C GLY A 61 16.84 1.61 3.95
N TRP A 62 15.68 0.98 3.71
CA TRP A 62 14.41 1.39 4.30
C TRP A 62 13.53 0.21 4.68
N SER A 63 12.68 0.45 5.66
CA SER A 63 11.66 -0.49 6.11
C SER A 63 10.38 0.26 6.47
N HIS A 64 9.26 -0.43 6.31
CA HIS A 64 7.95 0.05 6.69
C HIS A 64 7.42 -0.70 7.91
N THR A 65 6.70 0.00 8.77
CA THR A 65 5.87 -0.59 9.81
C THR A 65 4.54 0.14 9.86
N VAL A 66 3.45 -0.61 10.03
CA VAL A 66 2.11 -0.02 10.12
C VAL A 66 2.06 0.99 11.27
N ASN A 67 1.58 2.19 10.99
CA ASN A 67 1.28 3.16 12.03
C ASN A 67 -0.14 2.93 12.58
N THR A 68 -0.45 3.55 13.71
CA THR A 68 -1.74 3.42 14.38
C THR A 68 -2.70 4.57 14.04
N GLN A 69 -2.41 5.34 13.00
CA GLN A 69 -3.31 6.39 12.55
C GLN A 69 -4.57 5.77 11.96
N ASP A 70 -5.69 6.41 12.25
CA ASP A 70 -6.98 6.06 11.69
C ASP A 70 -7.02 6.47 10.21
N GLY A 71 -6.84 5.50 9.33
CA GLY A 71 -6.75 5.72 7.89
C GLY A 71 -7.88 5.06 7.10
N ALA A 72 -8.86 4.46 7.77
CA ALA A 72 -9.99 3.81 7.12
C ALA A 72 -11.28 3.99 7.92
N ASP A 73 -12.32 4.47 7.26
CA ASP A 73 -13.66 4.64 7.84
C ASP A 73 -14.67 3.71 7.19
N VAL A 74 -15.59 3.21 7.98
CA VAL A 74 -16.76 2.48 7.50
C VAL A 74 -18.01 3.32 7.67
N TYR A 75 -18.70 3.58 6.57
CA TYR A 75 -19.93 4.35 6.52
C TYR A 75 -21.12 3.44 6.35
N LYS A 76 -22.06 3.49 7.29
CA LYS A 76 -23.38 2.85 7.12
C LYS A 76 -24.26 3.78 6.30
N LEU A 77 -24.61 3.35 5.10
CA LEU A 77 -25.48 4.10 4.19
C LEU A 77 -26.94 3.80 4.53
N THR A 78 -27.81 4.80 4.43
CA THR A 78 -29.25 4.62 4.49
C THR A 78 -29.80 4.50 3.08
N PRO A 79 -30.26 3.32 2.63
CA PRO A 79 -30.82 3.16 1.30
C PRO A 79 -32.03 4.07 1.09
N GLN A 80 -32.13 4.69 -0.09
CA GLN A 80 -33.27 5.50 -0.51
C GLN A 80 -33.44 5.42 -2.03
N GLY A 81 -34.62 4.97 -2.48
CA GLY A 81 -34.87 4.74 -3.90
C GLY A 81 -33.86 3.76 -4.51
N SER A 82 -33.18 4.18 -5.57
CA SER A 82 -32.09 3.42 -6.20
C SER A 82 -30.69 3.80 -5.70
N GLY A 83 -30.62 4.72 -4.74
CA GLY A 83 -29.40 5.26 -4.16
C GLY A 83 -29.34 5.17 -2.65
N TYR A 84 -28.83 6.20 -2.02
CA TYR A 84 -28.69 6.34 -0.58
C TYR A 84 -28.96 7.78 -0.14
N LEU A 85 -29.31 7.96 1.11
CA LEU A 85 -29.55 9.27 1.72
C LEU A 85 -28.20 9.93 2.07
N LEU A 86 -27.98 11.14 1.56
CA LEU A 86 -26.84 12.00 1.91
C LEU A 86 -27.36 13.40 2.21
N ASP A 87 -27.11 13.92 3.40
CA ASP A 87 -27.50 15.26 3.84
C ASP A 87 -29.00 15.61 3.59
N GLY A 88 -29.86 14.60 3.79
CA GLY A 88 -31.29 14.73 3.63
C GLY A 88 -31.83 14.60 2.19
N ALA A 89 -30.97 14.30 1.21
CA ALA A 89 -31.35 14.08 -0.18
C ALA A 89 -30.91 12.72 -0.70
N GLU A 90 -31.64 12.17 -1.67
CA GLU A 90 -31.21 10.97 -2.38
C GLU A 90 -29.98 11.25 -3.24
N LYS A 91 -28.98 10.40 -3.11
CA LYS A 91 -27.76 10.39 -3.92
C LYS A 91 -27.64 9.05 -4.63
N ALA A 92 -27.46 9.08 -5.95
CA ALA A 92 -27.24 7.88 -6.75
C ALA A 92 -25.83 7.30 -6.50
N TYR A 93 -25.72 5.96 -6.61
CA TYR A 93 -24.41 5.30 -6.71
C TYR A 93 -23.79 5.55 -8.09
N THR A 94 -22.45 5.66 -8.14
CA THR A 94 -21.70 5.38 -9.36
C THR A 94 -21.52 3.87 -9.45
N SER A 95 -21.71 3.26 -10.62
CA SER A 95 -21.60 1.81 -10.77
C SER A 95 -20.86 1.45 -12.05
N HIS A 96 -20.06 0.38 -11.97
CA HIS A 96 -19.42 -0.24 -13.12
C HIS A 96 -19.40 -1.77 -12.95
N GLU A 97 -19.19 -2.48 -14.06
CA GLU A 97 -19.13 -3.93 -14.07
C GLU A 97 -17.68 -4.42 -14.17
N GLU A 98 -17.34 -5.40 -13.34
CA GLU A 98 -16.07 -6.12 -13.37
C GLU A 98 -16.28 -7.58 -13.74
N VAL A 99 -15.53 -8.09 -14.72
CA VAL A 99 -15.61 -9.48 -15.16
C VAL A 99 -14.58 -10.32 -14.44
N LEU A 100 -15.06 -11.23 -13.62
CA LEU A 100 -14.24 -12.16 -12.83
C LEU A 100 -14.14 -13.52 -13.56
N LYS A 101 -12.92 -13.96 -13.86
CA LYS A 101 -12.64 -15.26 -14.45
C LYS A 101 -12.12 -16.21 -13.36
N VAL A 102 -12.97 -17.14 -12.93
CA VAL A 102 -12.65 -18.11 -11.88
C VAL A 102 -12.23 -19.43 -12.50
N LYS A 103 -10.98 -19.86 -12.28
CA LYS A 103 -10.48 -21.15 -12.72
C LYS A 103 -11.06 -22.27 -11.87
N LEU A 104 -11.74 -23.23 -12.49
CA LEU A 104 -12.28 -24.43 -11.88
C LEU A 104 -11.58 -25.67 -12.44
N ALA A 105 -11.75 -26.82 -11.81
CA ALA A 105 -11.25 -28.10 -12.32
C ALA A 105 -11.87 -28.45 -13.70
N SER A 106 -13.10 -28.00 -13.95
CA SER A 106 -13.86 -28.23 -15.19
C SER A 106 -13.69 -27.15 -16.26
N GLY A 107 -12.86 -26.12 -16.03
CA GLY A 107 -12.67 -25.00 -16.95
C GLY A 107 -12.67 -23.63 -16.28
N VAL A 108 -13.17 -22.62 -16.97
CA VAL A 108 -13.27 -21.24 -16.45
C VAL A 108 -14.73 -20.84 -16.30
N ARG A 109 -15.12 -20.42 -15.11
CA ARG A 109 -16.39 -19.73 -14.88
C ARG A 109 -16.17 -18.22 -15.01
N VAL A 110 -17.12 -17.56 -15.66
CA VAL A 110 -17.13 -16.10 -15.80
C VAL A 110 -18.27 -15.56 -14.94
N ASP A 111 -17.93 -14.72 -13.97
CA ASP A 111 -18.89 -14.01 -13.12
C ASP A 111 -18.79 -12.51 -13.38
N THR A 112 -19.91 -11.79 -13.33
CA THR A 112 -19.91 -10.33 -13.40
C THR A 112 -20.22 -9.77 -12.03
N LEU A 113 -19.34 -8.90 -11.54
CA LEU A 113 -19.52 -8.15 -10.29
C LEU A 113 -19.93 -6.72 -10.63
N VAL A 114 -21.07 -6.28 -10.12
CA VAL A 114 -21.44 -4.86 -10.16
C VAL A 114 -20.86 -4.17 -8.96
N VAL A 115 -19.84 -3.35 -9.18
CA VAL A 115 -19.24 -2.49 -8.16
C VAL A 115 -20.05 -1.22 -8.06
N ARG A 116 -20.53 -0.90 -6.85
CA ARG A 116 -21.23 0.35 -6.54
C ARG A 116 -20.34 1.22 -5.65
N GLU A 117 -20.30 2.51 -5.95
CA GLU A 117 -19.55 3.50 -5.20
C GLU A 117 -20.44 4.62 -4.69
N SER A 118 -20.26 4.96 -3.42
CA SER A 118 -20.81 6.15 -2.81
C SER A 118 -19.78 7.28 -2.76
N VAL A 119 -20.15 8.47 -2.30
CA VAL A 119 -19.18 9.55 -2.03
C VAL A 119 -18.16 9.20 -0.95
N HIS A 120 -18.42 8.15 -0.18
CA HIS A 120 -17.55 7.65 0.87
C HIS A 120 -16.63 6.50 0.38
N GLY A 121 -16.76 6.09 -0.89
CA GLY A 121 -16.00 5.00 -1.49
C GLY A 121 -16.88 3.79 -1.85
N PRO A 122 -16.25 2.64 -2.18
CA PRO A 122 -16.95 1.46 -2.65
C PRO A 122 -17.84 0.84 -1.58
N VAL A 123 -19.01 0.33 -2.03
CA VAL A 123 -19.91 -0.48 -1.19
C VAL A 123 -19.36 -1.89 -1.14
N PHE A 124 -18.82 -2.28 0.00
CA PHE A 124 -18.19 -3.60 0.18
C PHE A 124 -19.13 -4.63 0.83
N ARG A 125 -20.25 -4.17 1.40
CA ARG A 125 -21.24 -5.02 2.04
C ARG A 125 -22.64 -4.45 1.85
N ASP A 126 -23.57 -5.32 1.46
CA ASP A 126 -24.99 -5.00 1.34
C ASP A 126 -25.80 -6.25 1.66
N ASP A 127 -26.30 -6.34 2.90
CA ASP A 127 -27.01 -7.51 3.42
C ASP A 127 -28.09 -7.10 4.44
N SER A 128 -28.66 -8.09 5.13
CA SER A 128 -29.69 -7.86 6.16
C SER A 128 -29.23 -6.98 7.34
N THR A 129 -27.94 -6.75 7.52
CA THR A 129 -27.37 -5.89 8.57
C THR A 129 -27.26 -4.43 8.13
N GLY A 130 -27.28 -4.18 6.82
CA GLY A 130 -27.24 -2.86 6.21
C GLY A 130 -26.33 -2.79 5.00
N THR A 131 -26.26 -1.59 4.43
CA THR A 131 -25.38 -1.23 3.32
C THR A 131 -24.19 -0.43 3.85
N TYR A 132 -22.97 -0.88 3.56
CA TYR A 132 -21.74 -0.29 4.10
C TYR A 132 -20.76 0.05 2.98
N ALA A 133 -20.26 1.28 3.01
CA ALA A 133 -19.15 1.73 2.18
C ALA A 133 -17.88 1.88 3.01
N VAL A 134 -16.72 1.76 2.39
CA VAL A 134 -15.44 1.95 3.05
C VAL A 134 -14.67 3.07 2.36
N ARG A 135 -14.09 3.95 3.16
CA ARG A 135 -13.13 4.95 2.71
C ARG A 135 -11.77 4.61 3.29
N VAL A 136 -10.78 4.49 2.43
CA VAL A 136 -9.39 4.17 2.83
C VAL A 136 -8.50 5.28 2.28
N ALA A 137 -7.65 5.86 3.13
CA ALA A 137 -6.71 6.88 2.70
C ALA A 137 -5.79 6.33 1.61
N GLY A 138 -5.65 7.05 0.50
CA GLY A 138 -4.80 6.66 -0.63
C GLY A 138 -5.33 5.52 -1.50
N LEU A 139 -6.57 5.04 -1.31
CA LEU A 139 -7.15 3.99 -2.15
C LEU A 139 -7.28 4.43 -3.62
N ASP A 140 -7.48 5.72 -3.85
CA ASP A 140 -7.61 6.38 -5.13
C ASP A 140 -6.28 6.97 -5.66
N ASP A 141 -5.18 6.78 -4.92
CA ASP A 141 -3.86 7.28 -5.29
C ASP A 141 -2.98 6.16 -5.87
N PRO A 142 -2.73 6.13 -7.18
CA PRO A 142 -1.90 5.11 -7.82
C PRO A 142 -0.40 5.31 -7.61
N GLY A 143 0.04 6.37 -6.92
CA GLY A 143 1.45 6.78 -6.81
C GLY A 143 2.34 5.89 -5.96
N ALA A 144 1.79 4.97 -5.15
CA ALA A 144 2.56 4.15 -4.22
C ALA A 144 3.67 3.31 -4.91
N VAL A 145 3.36 2.68 -6.05
CA VAL A 145 4.32 1.88 -6.81
C VAL A 145 5.46 2.74 -7.34
N GLU A 146 5.13 3.92 -7.87
CA GLU A 146 6.13 4.88 -8.36
C GLU A 146 7.00 5.42 -7.22
N GLN A 147 6.42 5.69 -6.06
CA GLN A 147 7.15 6.14 -4.87
C GLN A 147 8.16 5.08 -4.42
N TRP A 148 7.77 3.81 -4.30
CA TRP A 148 8.71 2.73 -3.95
C TRP A 148 9.80 2.55 -5.00
N TRP A 149 9.45 2.67 -6.27
CA TRP A 149 10.42 2.63 -7.35
C TRP A 149 11.46 3.77 -7.25
N LYS A 150 11.03 4.98 -6.93
CA LYS A 150 11.90 6.15 -6.69
C LYS A 150 12.76 5.97 -5.44
N MET A 151 12.19 5.42 -4.36
CA MET A 151 12.94 5.11 -3.14
C MET A 151 14.11 4.15 -3.44
N GLY A 152 13.88 3.13 -4.28
CA GLY A 152 14.93 2.19 -4.73
C GLY A 152 16.05 2.84 -5.54
N GLY A 153 15.84 4.01 -6.12
CA GLY A 153 16.84 4.76 -6.88
C GLY A 153 17.52 5.88 -6.09
N ALA A 154 17.13 6.14 -4.84
CA ALA A 154 17.72 7.23 -4.05
C ALA A 154 19.21 6.99 -3.77
N THR A 155 20.05 8.03 -3.97
CA THR A 155 21.51 7.98 -3.78
C THR A 155 21.95 8.67 -2.50
N SER A 156 21.03 9.28 -1.76
CA SER A 156 21.29 9.96 -0.50
C SER A 156 20.03 9.95 0.38
N MET A 157 20.20 10.17 1.71
CA MET A 157 19.07 10.33 2.61
C MET A 157 18.17 11.50 2.18
N LYS A 158 18.74 12.58 1.67
CA LYS A 158 17.97 13.74 1.20
C LYS A 158 17.02 13.37 0.07
N GLU A 159 17.52 12.69 -0.98
CA GLU A 159 16.67 12.23 -2.09
C GLU A 159 15.60 11.23 -1.64
N PHE A 160 15.95 10.36 -0.71
CA PHE A 160 15.03 9.42 -0.10
C PHE A 160 13.90 10.16 0.63
N GLU A 161 14.22 11.14 1.48
CA GLU A 161 13.22 11.96 2.18
C GLU A 161 12.32 12.75 1.21
N GLU A 162 12.89 13.33 0.16
CA GLU A 162 12.12 14.05 -0.87
C GLU A 162 11.11 13.12 -1.55
N THR A 163 11.51 11.86 -1.76
CA THR A 163 10.61 10.84 -2.32
C THR A 163 9.51 10.45 -1.32
N VAL A 164 9.85 10.22 -0.06
CA VAL A 164 8.86 9.88 0.99
C VAL A 164 7.85 11.01 1.21
N ARG A 165 8.26 12.27 1.05
CA ARG A 165 7.39 13.46 1.16
C ARG A 165 6.30 13.55 0.10
N GLN A 166 6.33 12.71 -0.94
CA GLN A 166 5.23 12.60 -1.91
C GLN A 166 3.96 11.99 -1.30
N LEU A 167 4.07 11.27 -0.19
CA LEU A 167 2.98 10.74 0.63
C LEU A 167 2.00 9.80 -0.09
N HIS A 168 2.45 9.11 -1.14
CA HIS A 168 1.64 8.13 -1.87
C HIS A 168 1.54 6.76 -1.16
N VAL A 169 2.36 6.54 -0.13
CA VAL A 169 2.35 5.31 0.66
C VAL A 169 1.77 5.62 2.05
N PRO A 170 0.44 5.51 2.23
CA PRO A 170 -0.21 5.77 3.50
C PRO A 170 0.05 4.63 4.52
N PHE A 171 -0.35 4.84 5.76
CA PHE A 171 -0.39 3.86 6.86
C PHE A 171 0.94 3.37 7.41
N PHE A 172 2.06 3.88 6.94
CA PHE A 172 3.36 3.39 7.38
C PHE A 172 4.19 4.46 8.07
N ASN A 173 4.85 4.04 9.15
CA ASN A 173 6.06 4.70 9.61
C ASN A 173 7.21 4.21 8.73
N VAL A 174 8.03 5.12 8.26
CA VAL A 174 9.20 4.79 7.44
C VAL A 174 10.44 4.90 8.31
N MET A 175 11.22 3.83 8.36
CA MET A 175 12.54 3.79 8.98
C MET A 175 13.58 3.65 7.90
N ALA A 176 14.59 4.51 7.92
CA ALA A 176 15.68 4.46 6.96
C ALA A 176 17.04 4.60 7.62
N ALA A 177 18.07 4.13 6.92
CA ALA A 177 19.47 4.37 7.27
C ALA A 177 20.28 4.51 5.98
N SER A 178 21.22 5.45 5.94
CA SER A 178 22.02 5.71 4.76
C SER A 178 23.52 5.62 5.04
N GLY A 179 24.31 5.27 4.01
CA GLY A 179 25.76 5.10 4.10
C GLY A 179 26.50 6.37 4.53
N ASP A 180 25.89 7.54 4.39
CA ASP A 180 26.42 8.83 4.87
C ASP A 180 26.18 9.06 6.39
N GLY A 181 25.61 8.07 7.09
CA GLY A 181 25.47 8.05 8.55
C GLY A 181 24.16 8.61 9.10
N HIS A 182 23.21 8.99 8.23
CA HIS A 182 21.89 9.47 8.62
C HIS A 182 20.90 8.31 8.88
N THR A 183 19.93 8.56 9.75
CA THR A 183 18.82 7.65 10.05
C THR A 183 17.54 8.42 10.29
#